data_30ae3cfa67fa3454faa733671d4747fe
#
_entry.id   30ae3cfa67fa3454faa733671d4747fe
#
_cell.length_a   1.000
_cell.length_b   1.000
_cell.length_c   1.000
_cell.angle_alpha   90.00
_cell.angle_beta   90.00
_cell.angle_gamma   90.00
#
_symmetry.space_group_name_H-M   'P 1'
#
loop_
_entity.id
_entity.type
_entity.pdbx_description
1 polymer ?
#
loop_
_entity_poly.entity_id
_entity_poly.type
_entity_poly.pdbx_seq_one_letter_code
_entity_poly.pdbx_strand_id
1 'polypeptide(L)'
;MLADDPMESIMEFKTLIQQMTQAAVRGDGPGVVACFCENGIYHDVFYGEFRGSAIINLIEGHFHRDGKDFQWDLYDAIEQNGIGYARYVFSYASKLEEAQDRRATFEGVAICRLESGRIREYREVANAVTGLHLLGFSPERLARFVDRETKTLLERVQGNPSKA
;
A
#
# COMPACT_ATOMS: atom_id res chain seq x y z
N MET A 1 22.22 -10.87 25.33
CA MET A 1 21.16 -10.61 24.35
C MET A 1 20.42 -9.38 24.81
N LEU A 2 20.76 -8.22 24.22
CA LEU A 2 20.05 -6.98 24.52
C LEU A 2 18.68 -7.11 23.88
N ALA A 3 17.62 -6.99 24.67
CA ALA A 3 16.27 -6.90 24.14
C ALA A 3 16.21 -5.58 23.32
N ASP A 4 15.83 -5.67 22.04
CA ASP A 4 15.58 -4.51 21.22
C ASP A 4 14.60 -3.60 21.99
N ASP A 5 14.99 -2.33 22.12
CA ASP A 5 14.12 -1.34 22.77
C ASP A 5 12.87 -1.19 21.92
N PRO A 6 11.65 -1.43 22.47
CA PRO A 6 10.42 -1.29 21.72
C PRO A 6 10.25 0.09 21.06
N MET A 7 10.83 1.13 21.67
CA MET A 7 10.77 2.50 21.14
C MET A 7 11.69 2.65 19.92
N GLU A 8 12.86 2.01 19.90
CA GLU A 8 13.79 2.02 18.76
C GLU A 8 13.16 1.29 17.57
N SER A 9 12.54 0.12 17.78
CA SER A 9 11.83 -0.65 16.76
C SER A 9 10.68 0.15 16.12
N ILE A 10 9.87 0.87 16.91
CA ILE A 10 8.79 1.74 16.41
C ILE A 10 9.36 2.88 15.56
N MET A 11 10.46 3.51 15.99
CA MET A 11 11.09 4.58 15.23
C MET A 11 11.68 4.09 13.93
N GLU A 12 12.26 2.90 13.90
CA GLU A 12 12.78 2.26 12.69
C GLU A 12 11.66 1.97 11.69
N PHE A 13 10.54 1.38 12.13
CA PHE A 13 9.40 1.11 11.26
C PHE A 13 8.79 2.40 10.73
N LYS A 14 8.60 3.42 11.57
CA LYS A 14 8.08 4.72 11.15
C LYS A 14 8.94 5.34 10.05
N THR A 15 10.25 5.31 10.21
CA THR A 15 11.19 5.83 9.21
C THR A 15 11.12 5.03 7.92
N LEU A 16 11.09 3.71 8.01
CA LEU A 16 11.03 2.81 6.86
C LEU A 16 9.76 3.03 6.03
N ILE A 17 8.59 3.09 6.68
CA ILE A 17 7.33 3.30 5.96
C ILE A 17 7.24 4.70 5.36
N GLN A 18 7.81 5.72 6.02
CA GLN A 18 7.91 7.07 5.48
C GLN A 18 8.81 7.11 4.23
N GLN A 19 9.96 6.44 4.25
CA GLN A 19 10.84 6.35 3.10
C GLN A 19 10.15 5.68 1.92
N MET A 20 9.44 4.57 2.17
CA MET A 20 8.71 3.85 1.13
C MET A 20 7.63 4.72 0.49
N THR A 21 6.78 5.35 1.29
CA THR A 21 5.68 6.18 0.79
C THR A 21 6.18 7.43 0.08
N GLN A 22 7.22 8.08 0.57
CA GLN A 22 7.84 9.23 -0.09
C GLN A 22 8.47 8.86 -1.43
N ALA A 23 9.13 7.70 -1.52
CA ALA A 23 9.65 7.20 -2.78
C ALA A 23 8.52 6.92 -3.78
N ALA A 24 7.42 6.30 -3.33
CA ALA A 24 6.25 6.04 -4.18
C ALA A 24 5.62 7.35 -4.71
N VAL A 25 5.47 8.34 -3.84
CA VAL A 25 4.89 9.65 -4.22
C VAL A 25 5.72 10.36 -5.29
N ARG A 26 7.03 10.31 -5.21
CA ARG A 26 7.91 10.94 -6.22
C ARG A 26 8.18 10.08 -7.46
N GLY A 27 7.61 8.89 -7.55
CA GLY A 27 7.81 8.00 -8.70
C GLY A 27 9.15 7.28 -8.72
N ASP A 28 9.77 7.11 -7.58
CA ASP A 28 11.07 6.43 -7.42
C ASP A 28 10.83 4.94 -7.13
N GLY A 29 10.62 4.15 -8.17
CA GLY A 29 10.44 2.70 -8.07
C GLY A 29 11.60 1.99 -7.37
N PRO A 30 12.86 2.23 -7.76
CA PRO A 30 14.02 1.67 -7.05
C PRO A 30 14.08 2.06 -5.58
N GLY A 31 13.69 3.29 -5.22
CA GLY A 31 13.62 3.74 -3.84
C GLY A 31 12.58 2.98 -3.02
N VAL A 32 11.46 2.62 -3.62
CA VAL A 32 10.47 1.74 -2.98
C VAL A 32 11.03 0.34 -2.78
N VAL A 33 11.62 -0.26 -3.81
CA VAL A 33 12.23 -1.60 -3.74
C VAL A 33 13.30 -1.67 -2.66
N ALA A 34 14.08 -0.61 -2.47
CA ALA A 34 15.13 -0.55 -1.45
C ALA A 34 14.58 -0.71 -0.02
N CYS A 35 13.30 -0.41 0.22
CA CYS A 35 12.63 -0.62 1.50
C CYS A 35 12.18 -2.07 1.74
N PHE A 36 12.23 -2.91 0.72
CA PHE A 36 11.80 -4.30 0.77
C PHE A 36 12.97 -5.28 0.90
N CYS A 37 12.68 -6.45 1.47
CA CYS A 37 13.59 -7.59 1.38
C CYS A 37 13.72 -8.05 -0.07
N GLU A 38 14.77 -8.79 -0.38
CA GLU A 38 14.85 -9.52 -1.64
C GLU A 38 13.59 -10.38 -1.83
N ASN A 39 12.96 -10.31 -3.00
CA ASN A 39 11.68 -10.96 -3.30
C ASN A 39 10.53 -10.55 -2.35
N GLY A 40 10.60 -9.38 -1.74
CA GLY A 40 9.51 -8.82 -0.95
C GLY A 40 8.24 -8.64 -1.77
N ILE A 41 7.09 -8.65 -1.12
CA ILE A 41 5.78 -8.66 -1.78
C ILE A 41 5.03 -7.38 -1.45
N TYR A 42 4.52 -6.72 -2.48
CA TYR A 42 3.61 -5.59 -2.36
C TYR A 42 2.24 -6.00 -2.91
N HIS A 43 1.22 -6.04 -2.05
CA HIS A 43 -0.17 -6.25 -2.46
C HIS A 43 -0.86 -4.89 -2.57
N ASP A 44 -1.18 -4.49 -3.79
CA ASP A 44 -1.89 -3.24 -4.06
C ASP A 44 -3.39 -3.49 -4.24
N VAL A 45 -4.22 -2.61 -3.69
CA VAL A 45 -5.68 -2.77 -3.74
C VAL A 45 -6.26 -2.64 -5.15
N PHE A 46 -5.60 -1.90 -6.04
CA PHE A 46 -6.08 -1.69 -7.41
C PHE A 46 -5.44 -2.62 -8.42
N TYR A 47 -4.14 -2.89 -8.28
CA TYR A 47 -3.31 -3.53 -9.30
C TYR A 47 -2.87 -4.95 -8.94
N GLY A 48 -3.08 -5.38 -7.69
CA GLY A 48 -2.75 -6.74 -7.25
C GLY A 48 -1.34 -6.90 -6.71
N GLU A 49 -0.78 -8.09 -6.86
CA GLU A 49 0.49 -8.49 -6.27
C GLU A 49 1.68 -8.19 -7.18
N PHE A 50 2.72 -7.58 -6.59
CA PHE A 50 4.01 -7.32 -7.23
C PHE A 50 5.13 -7.83 -6.32
N ARG A 51 6.12 -8.51 -6.89
CA ARG A 51 7.20 -9.16 -6.15
C ARG A 51 8.57 -8.66 -6.60
N GLY A 52 9.43 -8.32 -5.63
CA GLY A 52 10.81 -7.94 -5.90
C GLY A 52 10.91 -6.75 -6.85
N SER A 53 11.72 -6.84 -7.89
CA SER A 53 11.93 -5.76 -8.87
C SER A 53 10.67 -5.38 -9.66
N ALA A 54 9.65 -6.25 -9.72
CA ALA A 54 8.37 -5.92 -10.34
C ALA A 54 7.63 -4.78 -9.63
N ILE A 55 7.96 -4.49 -8.38
CA ILE A 55 7.43 -3.33 -7.65
C ILE A 55 7.77 -2.02 -8.35
N ILE A 56 8.89 -1.94 -9.06
CA ILE A 56 9.24 -0.76 -9.87
C ILE A 56 8.13 -0.46 -10.88
N ASN A 57 7.62 -1.50 -11.57
CA ASN A 57 6.54 -1.33 -12.54
C ASN A 57 5.21 -0.93 -11.87
N LEU A 58 4.94 -1.38 -10.65
CA LEU A 58 3.78 -0.90 -9.90
C LEU A 58 3.83 0.63 -9.73
N ILE A 59 4.97 1.16 -9.33
CA ILE A 59 5.13 2.60 -9.05
C ILE A 59 5.20 3.41 -10.35
N GLU A 60 6.12 3.07 -11.25
CA GLU A 60 6.40 3.84 -12.45
C GLU A 60 5.45 3.55 -13.60
N GLY A 61 5.02 2.28 -13.74
CA GLY A 61 4.16 1.81 -14.83
C GLY A 61 2.67 1.84 -14.53
N HIS A 62 2.26 1.90 -13.27
CA HIS A 62 0.83 1.94 -12.89
C HIS A 62 0.47 3.21 -12.12
N PHE A 63 1.05 3.47 -10.96
CA PHE A 63 0.71 4.66 -10.17
C PHE A 63 0.90 5.94 -10.97
N HIS A 64 2.08 6.18 -11.48
CA HIS A 64 2.43 7.41 -12.20
C HIS A 64 1.94 7.45 -13.65
N ARG A 65 1.45 6.33 -14.19
CA ARG A 65 0.69 6.29 -15.43
C ARG A 65 -0.72 6.86 -15.24
N ASP A 66 -1.40 6.47 -14.15
CA ASP A 66 -2.82 6.74 -13.94
C ASP A 66 -3.09 7.94 -13.04
N GLY A 67 -2.09 8.41 -12.30
CA GLY A 67 -2.21 9.50 -11.35
C GLY A 67 -1.04 10.47 -11.34
N LYS A 68 -1.27 11.60 -10.68
CA LYS A 68 -0.29 12.66 -10.41
C LYS A 68 -0.63 13.37 -9.10
N ASP A 69 0.26 14.24 -8.63
CA ASP A 69 0.06 15.06 -7.42
C ASP A 69 -0.35 14.19 -6.22
N PHE A 70 0.42 13.15 -5.99
CA PHE A 70 0.19 12.20 -4.91
C PHE A 70 0.46 12.83 -3.55
N GLN A 71 -0.42 12.52 -2.58
CA GLN A 71 -0.22 12.78 -1.15
C GLN A 71 -0.47 11.48 -0.40
N TRP A 72 0.47 11.12 0.47
CA TRP A 72 0.38 9.92 1.29
C TRP A 72 0.77 10.28 2.71
N ASP A 73 -0.23 10.61 3.52
CA ASP A 73 -0.05 11.03 4.91
C ASP A 73 -0.18 9.83 5.84
N LEU A 74 0.84 9.61 6.66
CA LEU A 74 0.92 8.51 7.61
C LEU A 74 0.60 8.97 9.01
N TYR A 75 -0.12 8.13 9.76
CA TYR A 75 -0.53 8.37 11.13
C TYR A 75 -0.36 7.10 11.97
N ASP A 76 -0.13 7.28 13.25
CA ASP A 76 -0.23 6.22 14.25
C ASP A 76 0.60 4.96 13.93
N ALA A 77 1.82 5.14 13.44
CA ALA A 77 2.71 4.03 13.13
C ALA A 77 3.11 3.28 14.42
N ILE A 78 2.85 1.98 14.44
CA ILE A 78 3.21 1.08 15.53
C ILE A 78 3.85 -0.19 14.97
N GLU A 79 4.75 -0.77 15.72
CA GLU A 79 5.39 -2.05 15.37
C GLU A 79 5.49 -2.92 16.62
N GLN A 80 5.21 -4.20 16.47
CA GLN A 80 5.40 -5.18 17.52
C GLN A 80 5.66 -6.55 16.88
N ASN A 81 6.69 -7.23 17.37
CA ASN A 81 7.03 -8.60 16.97
C ASN A 81 7.16 -8.77 15.44
N GLY A 82 7.79 -7.80 14.77
CA GLY A 82 8.01 -7.85 13.32
C GLY A 82 6.78 -7.55 12.47
N ILE A 83 5.70 -7.01 13.08
CA ILE A 83 4.52 -6.56 12.34
C ILE A 83 4.32 -5.08 12.61
N GLY A 84 4.35 -4.27 11.53
CA GLY A 84 4.10 -2.84 11.58
C GLY A 84 2.73 -2.49 11.02
N TYR A 85 2.06 -1.54 11.66
CA TYR A 85 0.78 -0.96 11.21
C TYR A 85 0.91 0.55 11.15
N ALA A 86 0.40 1.14 10.07
CA ALA A 86 0.31 2.59 9.96
C ALA A 86 -1.01 2.98 9.27
N ARG A 87 -1.80 3.80 9.95
CA ARG A 87 -2.98 4.40 9.31
C ARG A 87 -2.50 5.45 8.31
N TYR A 88 -3.21 5.58 7.19
CA TYR A 88 -2.87 6.59 6.19
C TYR A 88 -4.11 7.22 5.56
N VAL A 89 -3.91 8.41 5.03
CA VAL A 89 -4.80 9.03 4.05
C VAL A 89 -4.00 9.19 2.75
N PHE A 90 -4.55 8.67 1.67
CA PHE A 90 -3.92 8.71 0.35
C PHE A 90 -4.80 9.45 -0.62
N SER A 91 -4.19 10.32 -1.42
CA SER A 91 -4.93 11.03 -2.46
C SER A 91 -4.05 11.29 -3.69
N TYR A 92 -4.69 11.39 -4.85
CA TYR A 92 -4.03 11.73 -6.11
C TYR A 92 -5.03 12.32 -7.09
N ALA A 93 -4.53 13.13 -8.02
CA ALA A 93 -5.29 13.59 -9.17
C ALA A 93 -5.22 12.54 -10.29
N SER A 94 -6.35 12.24 -10.92
CA SER A 94 -6.43 11.24 -12.00
C SER A 94 -5.86 11.80 -13.31
N LYS A 95 -5.14 10.94 -14.05
CA LYS A 95 -4.74 11.15 -15.44
C LYS A 95 -5.66 10.43 -16.42
N LEU A 96 -6.62 9.64 -15.94
CA LEU A 96 -7.58 8.95 -16.80
C LEU A 96 -8.46 9.98 -17.50
N GLU A 97 -8.70 9.78 -18.81
CA GLU A 97 -9.43 10.72 -19.65
C GLU A 97 -10.83 11.02 -19.12
N GLU A 98 -11.56 9.99 -18.70
CA GLU A 98 -12.93 10.11 -18.16
C GLU A 98 -12.99 10.70 -16.75
N ALA A 99 -11.88 10.76 -16.04
CA ALA A 99 -11.79 11.27 -14.66
C ALA A 99 -10.74 12.37 -14.51
N GLN A 100 -10.37 13.01 -15.61
CA GLN A 100 -9.30 14.00 -15.66
C GLN A 100 -9.53 15.13 -14.65
N ASP A 101 -8.49 15.45 -13.89
CA ASP A 101 -8.45 16.48 -12.85
C ASP A 101 -9.34 16.23 -11.62
N ARG A 102 -10.07 15.11 -11.57
CA ARG A 102 -10.73 14.66 -10.34
C ARG A 102 -9.71 14.06 -9.41
N ARG A 103 -9.94 14.25 -8.11
CA ARG A 103 -9.04 13.75 -7.08
C ARG A 103 -9.67 12.60 -6.32
N ALA A 104 -8.99 11.45 -6.32
CA ALA A 104 -9.31 10.35 -5.44
C ALA A 104 -8.76 10.63 -4.04
N THR A 105 -9.52 10.30 -3.02
CA THR A 105 -9.07 10.32 -1.62
C THR A 105 -9.69 9.14 -0.90
N PHE A 106 -8.87 8.39 -0.20
CA PHE A 106 -9.33 7.30 0.66
C PHE A 106 -8.36 7.07 1.81
N GLU A 107 -8.81 6.35 2.81
CA GLU A 107 -7.97 5.98 3.95
C GLU A 107 -7.82 4.48 4.08
N GLY A 108 -6.80 4.06 4.80
CA GLY A 108 -6.55 2.67 5.06
C GLY A 108 -5.52 2.47 6.17
N VAL A 109 -5.20 1.21 6.37
CA VAL A 109 -4.13 0.78 7.28
C VAL A 109 -3.15 -0.09 6.50
N ALA A 110 -1.90 0.34 6.46
CA ALA A 110 -0.79 -0.46 5.97
C ALA A 110 -0.46 -1.53 7.00
N ILE A 111 -0.24 -2.75 6.54
CA ILE A 111 0.15 -3.91 7.34
C ILE A 111 1.45 -4.45 6.76
N CYS A 112 2.54 -4.31 7.50
CA CYS A 112 3.88 -4.69 7.05
C CYS A 112 4.43 -5.83 7.90
N ARG A 113 4.81 -6.93 7.27
CA ARG A 113 5.67 -7.93 7.90
C ARG A 113 7.12 -7.51 7.65
N LEU A 114 7.91 -7.45 8.72
CA LEU A 114 9.28 -6.98 8.70
C LEU A 114 10.25 -8.14 8.90
N GLU A 115 11.37 -8.07 8.21
CA GLU A 115 12.49 -9.00 8.34
C GLU A 115 13.79 -8.23 8.16
N SER A 116 14.68 -8.32 9.14
CA SER A 116 15.99 -7.66 9.11
C SER A 116 15.92 -6.15 8.77
N GLY A 117 14.94 -5.45 9.36
CA GLY A 117 14.76 -4.01 9.18
C GLY A 117 14.17 -3.59 7.83
N ARG A 118 13.65 -4.53 7.04
CA ARG A 118 13.01 -4.28 5.74
C ARG A 118 11.64 -4.91 5.66
N ILE A 119 10.86 -4.50 4.66
CA ILE A 119 9.51 -5.00 4.43
C ILE A 119 9.59 -6.33 3.68
N ARG A 120 9.16 -7.39 4.31
CA ARG A 120 8.97 -8.71 3.69
C ARG A 120 7.69 -8.78 2.88
N GLU A 121 6.62 -8.21 3.44
CA GLU A 121 5.31 -8.18 2.81
C GLU A 121 4.57 -6.93 3.24
N TYR A 122 4.09 -6.18 2.26
CA TYR A 122 3.22 -5.03 2.44
C TYR A 122 1.84 -5.37 1.91
N ARG A 123 0.84 -5.10 2.72
CA ARG A 123 -0.55 -5.13 2.29
C ARG A 123 -1.31 -4.04 3.01
N GLU A 124 -2.53 -3.81 2.59
CA GLU A 124 -3.37 -2.76 3.16
C GLU A 124 -4.82 -3.22 3.25
N VAL A 125 -5.52 -2.72 4.27
CA VAL A 125 -6.97 -2.72 4.34
C VAL A 125 -7.39 -1.28 4.15
N ALA A 126 -8.09 -1.00 3.06
CA ALA A 126 -8.39 0.37 2.66
C ALA A 126 -9.84 0.52 2.21
N ASN A 127 -10.40 1.70 2.44
CA ASN A 127 -11.69 2.09 1.88
C ASN A 127 -11.50 2.66 0.47
N ALA A 128 -10.91 1.88 -0.42
CA ALA A 128 -10.47 2.31 -1.74
C ALA A 128 -11.64 2.68 -2.68
N VAL A 129 -12.80 2.06 -2.50
CA VAL A 129 -13.99 2.36 -3.31
C VAL A 129 -14.43 3.83 -3.17
N THR A 130 -14.18 4.45 -2.03
CA THR A 130 -14.43 5.89 -1.82
C THR A 130 -13.65 6.74 -2.81
N GLY A 131 -12.38 6.40 -3.03
CA GLY A 131 -11.53 7.10 -4.02
C GLY A 131 -12.05 6.95 -5.44
N LEU A 132 -12.49 5.75 -5.82
CA LEU A 132 -13.07 5.50 -7.16
C LEU A 132 -14.39 6.24 -7.35
N HIS A 133 -15.21 6.33 -6.30
CA HIS A 133 -16.44 7.11 -6.33
C HIS A 133 -16.15 8.60 -6.57
N LEU A 134 -15.16 9.15 -5.90
CA LEU A 134 -14.72 10.54 -6.11
C LEU A 134 -14.23 10.81 -7.54
N LEU A 135 -13.65 9.80 -8.20
CA LEU A 135 -13.25 9.88 -9.60
C LEU A 135 -14.44 9.82 -10.57
N GLY A 136 -15.66 9.60 -10.08
CA GLY A 136 -16.87 9.53 -10.89
C GLY A 136 -17.09 8.17 -11.56
N PHE A 137 -16.52 7.10 -11.03
CA PHE A 137 -16.79 5.75 -11.53
C PHE A 137 -18.28 5.43 -11.39
N SER A 138 -18.86 4.83 -12.43
CA SER A 138 -20.26 4.42 -12.42
C SER A 138 -20.56 3.37 -11.34
N PRO A 139 -21.82 3.25 -10.88
CA PRO A 139 -22.19 2.20 -9.93
C PRO A 139 -21.79 0.79 -10.38
N GLU A 140 -21.87 0.50 -11.68
CA GLU A 140 -21.51 -0.79 -12.27
C GLU A 140 -19.98 -1.04 -12.18
N ARG A 141 -19.17 -0.01 -12.39
CA ARG A 141 -17.71 -0.11 -12.23
C ARG A 141 -17.32 -0.28 -10.78
N LEU A 142 -17.98 0.42 -9.87
CA LEU A 142 -17.76 0.27 -8.43
C LEU A 142 -18.15 -1.14 -7.96
N ALA A 143 -19.26 -1.68 -8.44
CA ALA A 143 -19.68 -3.04 -8.12
C ALA A 143 -18.65 -4.08 -8.60
N ARG A 144 -18.11 -3.94 -9.81
CA ARG A 144 -17.05 -4.82 -10.31
C ARG A 144 -15.77 -4.76 -9.46
N PHE A 145 -15.41 -3.59 -8.99
CA PHE A 145 -14.28 -3.44 -8.07
C PHE A 145 -14.54 -4.19 -6.75
N VAL A 146 -15.72 -4.01 -6.15
CA VAL A 146 -16.12 -4.70 -4.91
C VAL A 146 -16.16 -6.21 -5.11
N ASP A 147 -16.68 -6.70 -6.23
CA ASP A 147 -16.70 -8.13 -6.57
C ASP A 147 -15.28 -8.73 -6.62
N ARG A 148 -14.34 -8.02 -7.24
CA ARG A 148 -12.93 -8.43 -7.29
C ARG A 148 -12.29 -8.45 -5.90
N GLU A 149 -12.52 -7.41 -5.10
CA GLU A 149 -12.02 -7.34 -3.72
C GLU A 149 -12.60 -8.48 -2.87
N THR A 150 -13.88 -8.77 -3.04
CA THR A 150 -14.57 -9.87 -2.36
C THR A 150 -13.93 -11.21 -2.71
N LYS A 151 -13.68 -11.47 -4.00
CA LYS A 151 -13.01 -12.69 -4.45
C LYS A 151 -11.62 -12.83 -3.84
N THR A 152 -10.81 -11.77 -3.89
CA THR A 152 -9.46 -11.75 -3.32
C THR A 152 -9.50 -12.01 -1.79
N LEU A 153 -10.47 -11.41 -1.08
CA LEU A 153 -10.64 -11.64 0.34
C LEU A 153 -10.96 -13.12 0.64
N LEU A 154 -11.91 -13.69 -0.08
CA LEU A 154 -12.32 -15.08 0.13
C LEU A 154 -11.18 -16.06 -0.15
N GLU A 155 -10.42 -15.84 -1.21
CA GLU A 155 -9.23 -16.65 -1.54
C GLU A 155 -8.18 -16.57 -0.42
N ARG A 156 -7.91 -15.38 0.12
CA ARG A 156 -6.96 -15.19 1.22
C ARG A 156 -7.43 -15.88 2.51
N VAL A 157 -8.71 -15.78 2.84
CA VAL A 157 -9.30 -16.42 4.03
C VAL A 157 -9.24 -17.93 3.94
N GLN A 158 -9.50 -18.50 2.76
CA GLN A 158 -9.44 -19.95 2.51
C GLN A 158 -8.00 -20.47 2.50
N GLY A 159 -7.07 -19.67 1.99
CA GLY A 159 -5.65 -20.04 1.86
C GLY A 159 -4.83 -19.87 3.13
N ASN A 160 -5.36 -19.24 4.19
CA ASN A 160 -4.65 -18.97 5.43
C ASN A 160 -5.30 -19.68 6.63
N PRO A 161 -4.88 -20.94 6.94
CA PRO A 161 -5.46 -21.73 8.02
C PRO A 161 -5.02 -21.30 9.42
N SER A 162 -3.96 -20.49 9.56
CA SER A 162 -3.47 -20.06 10.88
C SER A 162 -4.22 -18.83 11.34
N LYS A 163 -5.06 -19.03 12.34
CA LYS A 163 -5.66 -17.96 13.13
C LYS A 163 -4.78 -17.74 14.36
N ALA A 164 -4.51 -16.48 14.68
CA ALA A 164 -3.83 -16.13 15.92
C ALA A 164 -4.70 -16.48 17.13
#